data_17ec68590526741616c2085546136612
#
_entry.id   17ec68590526741616c2085546136612
#
_cell.length_a   1.000
_cell.length_b   1.000
_cell.length_c   1.000
_cell.angle_alpha   90.00
_cell.angle_beta   90.00
_cell.angle_gamma   90.00
#
_symmetry.space_group_name_H-M   'P 1'
#
loop_
_entity.id
_entity.type
_entity.pdbx_description
1 polymer ?
#
loop_
_entity_poly.entity_id
_entity_poly.type
_entity_poly.pdbx_seq_one_letter_code
_entity_poly.pdbx_strand_id
1 'polypeptide(L)'
;TLEALLKKEEEKVYKINSSDVTKSFIEKNKDKVWVFGNYTQLPAEAYDSLIESDVKYSVVEFDYKFCAYRNLELHKTLEGAECDCATKEHGANVEKFLAKANTVFFMSQKQLDLHVKHLKSLKKKNCYRLSSAFNDEFFEKVKNLREKYSEQKEDKWVISSSPSWVKGATDAEKWCVD
;
A
#
# COMPACT_ATOMS: atom_id res chain seq x y z
N THR A 1 -8.42 -2.92 -9.66
CA THR A 1 -7.17 -3.65 -9.49
C THR A 1 -7.40 -5.05 -8.96
N LEU A 2 -7.23 -5.34 -7.66
CA LEU A 2 -7.52 -6.68 -7.13
C LEU A 2 -8.98 -7.09 -7.37
N GLU A 3 -9.92 -6.17 -7.16
CA GLU A 3 -11.33 -6.38 -7.48
C GLU A 3 -11.57 -6.73 -8.95
N ALA A 4 -10.90 -6.07 -9.88
CA ALA A 4 -11.01 -6.34 -11.30
C ALA A 4 -10.51 -7.75 -11.67
N LEU A 5 -9.42 -8.18 -11.03
CA LEU A 5 -8.90 -9.54 -11.20
C LEU A 5 -9.86 -10.60 -10.65
N LEU A 6 -10.39 -10.39 -9.45
CA LEU A 6 -11.30 -11.32 -8.81
C LEU A 6 -12.67 -11.39 -9.51
N LYS A 7 -13.16 -10.28 -10.05
CA LYS A 7 -14.38 -10.27 -10.89
C LYS A 7 -14.21 -11.06 -12.19
N LYS A 8 -13.03 -11.07 -12.77
CA LYS A 8 -12.72 -11.86 -13.96
C LYS A 8 -12.78 -13.36 -13.69
N GLU A 9 -12.48 -13.78 -12.46
CA GLU A 9 -12.58 -15.18 -11.99
C GLU A 9 -13.97 -15.53 -11.41
N GLU A 10 -14.99 -14.67 -11.61
CA GLU A 10 -16.35 -14.81 -11.08
C GLU A 10 -16.43 -14.89 -9.54
N GLU A 11 -15.38 -14.51 -8.85
CA GLU A 11 -15.32 -14.55 -7.40
C GLU A 11 -16.14 -13.41 -6.76
N LYS A 12 -16.85 -13.75 -5.70
CA LYS A 12 -17.70 -12.82 -4.96
C LYS A 12 -16.85 -11.98 -4.01
N VAL A 13 -16.67 -10.70 -4.35
CA VAL A 13 -15.85 -9.76 -3.58
C VAL A 13 -16.74 -8.84 -2.75
N TYR A 14 -16.49 -8.77 -1.45
CA TYR A 14 -17.09 -7.81 -0.54
C TYR A 14 -16.06 -6.78 -0.11
N LYS A 15 -16.44 -5.52 -0.15
CA LYS A 15 -15.61 -4.42 0.34
C LYS A 15 -16.14 -3.92 1.66
N ILE A 16 -15.25 -3.70 2.60
CA ILE A 16 -15.54 -3.10 3.90
C ILE A 16 -14.42 -2.12 4.25
N ASN A 17 -14.76 -0.99 4.88
CA ASN A 17 -13.74 -0.11 5.43
C ASN A 17 -13.07 -0.78 6.64
N SER A 18 -11.79 -0.58 6.81
CA SER A 18 -11.08 -1.17 7.96
C SER A 18 -11.61 -0.66 9.31
N SER A 19 -12.12 0.57 9.37
CA SER A 19 -12.80 1.13 10.55
C SER A 19 -14.09 0.40 10.96
N ASP A 20 -14.72 -0.29 10.01
CA ASP A 20 -16.00 -0.97 10.22
C ASP A 20 -15.83 -2.46 10.55
N VAL A 21 -14.59 -2.93 10.54
CA VAL A 21 -14.25 -4.32 10.90
C VAL A 21 -14.30 -4.47 12.42
N THR A 22 -15.25 -5.28 12.90
CA THR A 22 -15.37 -5.62 14.33
C THR A 22 -14.92 -7.05 14.60
N LYS A 23 -14.63 -7.37 15.86
CA LYS A 23 -14.36 -8.74 16.30
C LYS A 23 -15.48 -9.70 15.88
N SER A 24 -16.73 -9.31 16.07
CA SER A 24 -17.90 -10.11 15.66
C SER A 24 -17.96 -10.32 14.15
N PHE A 25 -17.59 -9.31 13.36
CA PHE A 25 -17.53 -9.43 11.90
C PHE A 25 -16.44 -10.41 11.47
N ILE A 26 -15.29 -10.39 12.12
CA ILE A 26 -14.18 -11.34 11.87
C ILE A 26 -14.65 -12.78 12.16
N GLU A 27 -15.24 -13.02 13.32
CA GLU A 27 -15.71 -14.34 13.72
C GLU A 27 -16.76 -14.93 12.76
N LYS A 28 -17.69 -14.10 12.28
CA LYS A 28 -18.72 -14.50 11.31
C LYS A 28 -18.17 -14.83 9.92
N ASN A 29 -16.99 -14.31 9.58
CA ASN A 29 -16.38 -14.43 8.25
C ASN A 29 -14.99 -15.07 8.30
N LYS A 30 -14.67 -15.81 9.36
CA LYS A 30 -13.34 -16.44 9.54
C LYS A 30 -12.98 -17.45 8.48
N ASP A 31 -13.97 -18.02 7.80
CA ASP A 31 -13.84 -18.96 6.68
C ASP A 31 -13.51 -18.27 5.34
N LYS A 32 -13.59 -16.94 5.28
CA LYS A 32 -13.34 -16.16 4.08
C LYS A 32 -11.85 -15.85 3.91
N VAL A 33 -11.47 -15.56 2.68
CA VAL A 33 -10.14 -15.01 2.37
C VAL A 33 -10.18 -13.50 2.55
N TRP A 34 -9.32 -12.99 3.43
CA TRP A 34 -9.22 -11.58 3.73
C TRP A 34 -8.03 -10.95 3.00
N VAL A 35 -8.25 -9.75 2.44
CA VAL A 35 -7.18 -8.97 1.85
C VAL A 35 -7.26 -7.54 2.37
N PHE A 36 -6.20 -7.11 3.06
CA PHE A 36 -6.08 -5.76 3.61
C PHE A 36 -5.26 -4.87 2.67
N GLY A 37 -5.89 -3.85 2.08
CA GLY A 37 -5.19 -2.77 1.37
C GLY A 37 -4.81 -1.62 2.30
N ASN A 38 -5.60 -1.37 3.33
CA ASN A 38 -5.30 -0.41 4.39
C ASN A 38 -5.86 -0.94 5.72
N TYR A 39 -4.99 -1.09 6.71
CA TYR A 39 -5.32 -1.65 8.02
C TYR A 39 -5.10 -0.65 9.18
N THR A 40 -4.69 0.57 8.89
CA THR A 40 -4.35 1.56 9.93
C THR A 40 -5.55 2.11 10.70
N GLN A 41 -6.75 1.86 10.20
CA GLN A 41 -8.01 2.27 10.85
C GLN A 41 -8.74 1.08 11.49
N LEU A 42 -8.10 -0.09 11.56
CA LEU A 42 -8.68 -1.21 12.30
C LEU A 42 -8.86 -0.83 13.77
N PRO A 43 -10.05 -1.05 14.34
CA PRO A 43 -10.23 -0.95 15.79
C PRO A 43 -9.28 -1.91 16.52
N ALA A 44 -8.82 -1.52 17.72
CA ALA A 44 -7.86 -2.31 18.48
C ALA A 44 -8.34 -3.75 18.71
N GLU A 45 -9.63 -3.94 19.09
CA GLU A 45 -10.22 -5.26 19.27
C GLU A 45 -10.22 -6.14 18.00
N ALA A 46 -10.41 -5.51 16.84
CA ALA A 46 -10.36 -6.21 15.55
C ALA A 46 -8.92 -6.60 15.19
N TYR A 47 -7.98 -5.68 15.43
CA TYR A 47 -6.55 -5.95 15.26
C TYR A 47 -6.11 -7.13 16.13
N ASP A 48 -6.40 -7.09 17.44
CA ASP A 48 -6.03 -8.15 18.38
C ASP A 48 -6.67 -9.48 17.97
N SER A 49 -7.96 -9.46 17.60
CA SER A 49 -8.66 -10.65 17.12
C SER A 49 -7.99 -11.27 15.88
N LEU A 50 -7.52 -10.46 14.92
CA LEU A 50 -6.80 -10.95 13.74
C LEU A 50 -5.42 -11.53 14.09
N ILE A 51 -4.73 -10.94 15.06
CA ILE A 51 -3.42 -11.45 15.53
C ILE A 51 -3.57 -12.78 16.28
N GLU A 52 -4.58 -12.90 17.13
CA GLU A 52 -4.78 -14.04 18.01
C GLU A 52 -5.50 -15.23 17.35
N SER A 53 -6.31 -14.95 16.32
CA SER A 53 -7.10 -15.98 15.63
C SER A 53 -6.33 -16.71 14.53
N ASP A 54 -6.93 -17.79 14.02
CA ASP A 54 -6.44 -18.53 12.84
C ASP A 54 -6.95 -17.98 11.50
N VAL A 55 -7.52 -16.76 11.51
CA VAL A 55 -7.99 -16.11 10.28
C VAL A 55 -6.83 -15.90 9.32
N LYS A 56 -7.03 -16.38 8.10
CA LYS A 56 -6.05 -16.25 7.02
C LYS A 56 -6.25 -14.94 6.28
N TYR A 57 -5.22 -14.12 6.23
CA TYR A 57 -5.28 -12.87 5.48
C TYR A 57 -4.00 -12.57 4.73
N SER A 58 -4.16 -11.79 3.68
CA SER A 58 -3.05 -11.20 2.92
C SER A 58 -3.08 -9.69 3.04
N VAL A 59 -1.93 -9.05 2.86
CA VAL A 59 -1.81 -7.59 2.93
C VAL A 59 -1.23 -7.07 1.63
N VAL A 60 -1.81 -5.98 1.11
CA VAL A 60 -1.20 -5.17 0.05
C VAL A 60 -0.68 -3.89 0.68
N GLU A 61 0.65 -3.78 0.76
CA GLU A 61 1.32 -2.66 1.40
C GLU A 61 1.66 -1.59 0.38
N PHE A 62 1.04 -0.41 0.52
CA PHE A 62 1.18 0.70 -0.42
C PHE A 62 2.23 1.74 -0.01
N ASP A 63 2.52 1.84 1.29
CA ASP A 63 3.43 2.84 1.87
C ASP A 63 4.30 2.20 2.97
N TYR A 64 4.89 2.99 3.84
CA TYR A 64 5.73 2.50 4.95
C TYR A 64 5.00 2.68 6.29
N LYS A 65 3.90 1.93 6.50
CA LYS A 65 3.04 2.08 7.68
C LYS A 65 3.75 1.87 9.01
N PHE A 66 4.88 1.17 9.04
CA PHE A 66 5.72 1.08 10.24
C PHE A 66 6.40 2.41 10.61
N CYS A 67 6.54 3.33 9.66
CA CYS A 67 7.07 4.66 9.89
C CYS A 67 5.93 5.62 10.25
N ALA A 68 6.11 6.45 11.29
CA ALA A 68 5.12 7.44 11.71
C ALA A 68 4.71 8.41 10.58
N TYR A 69 5.65 8.73 9.70
CA TYR A 69 5.42 9.60 8.54
C TYR A 69 5.00 8.84 7.29
N ARG A 70 4.94 7.50 7.33
CA ARG A 70 4.70 6.61 6.18
C ARG A 70 5.64 6.84 4.98
N ASN A 71 6.74 7.54 5.21
CA ASN A 71 7.74 7.91 4.22
C ASN A 71 9.09 8.05 4.92
N LEU A 72 10.07 7.26 4.52
CA LEU A 72 11.38 7.20 5.17
C LEU A 72 12.23 8.45 4.90
N GLU A 73 12.14 9.00 3.69
CA GLU A 73 12.85 10.24 3.34
C GLU A 73 12.26 11.43 4.09
N LEU A 74 10.93 11.51 4.20
CA LEU A 74 10.26 12.52 4.99
C LEU A 74 10.65 12.42 6.47
N HIS A 75 10.68 11.19 7.02
CA HIS A 75 11.15 10.96 8.39
C HIS A 75 12.57 11.53 8.57
N LYS A 76 13.48 11.15 7.68
CA LYS A 76 14.88 11.62 7.73
C LYS A 76 14.98 13.14 7.64
N THR A 77 14.18 13.76 6.77
CA THR A 77 14.17 15.23 6.60
C THR A 77 13.68 15.94 7.86
N LEU A 78 12.63 15.44 8.51
CA LEU A 78 12.02 16.08 9.67
C LEU A 78 12.75 15.79 10.97
N GLU A 79 13.25 14.57 11.14
CA GLU A 79 13.91 14.13 12.38
C GLU A 79 15.45 14.30 12.33
N GLY A 80 16.03 14.56 11.15
CA GLY A 80 17.47 14.64 10.96
C GLY A 80 18.20 13.30 11.10
N ALA A 81 17.47 12.18 11.16
CA ALA A 81 18.00 10.83 11.39
C ALA A 81 17.29 9.77 10.55
N GLU A 82 17.93 8.63 10.36
CA GLU A 82 17.29 7.45 9.73
C GLU A 82 16.12 6.96 10.59
N CYS A 83 15.11 6.41 9.91
CA CYS A 83 13.89 5.95 10.56
C CYS A 83 14.15 4.77 11.53
N ASP A 84 13.84 4.98 12.79
CA ASP A 84 13.89 4.00 13.88
C ASP A 84 12.50 3.49 14.31
N CYS A 85 11.45 3.89 13.64
CA CYS A 85 10.06 3.60 14.05
C CYS A 85 9.76 2.09 14.18
N ALA A 86 10.47 1.24 13.45
CA ALA A 86 10.31 -0.22 13.57
C ALA A 86 10.62 -0.75 14.99
N THR A 87 11.43 -0.01 15.77
CA THR A 87 11.78 -0.38 17.16
C THR A 87 10.82 0.22 18.19
N LYS A 88 9.90 1.08 17.77
CA LYS A 88 8.87 1.72 18.60
C LYS A 88 7.58 0.88 18.58
N GLU A 89 6.71 1.10 19.55
CA GLU A 89 5.46 0.35 19.72
C GLU A 89 4.62 0.30 18.42
N HIS A 90 4.44 1.45 17.77
CA HIS A 90 3.71 1.53 16.51
C HIS A 90 4.31 0.61 15.43
N GLY A 91 5.60 0.70 15.21
CA GLY A 91 6.29 -0.12 14.21
C GLY A 91 6.29 -1.61 14.56
N ALA A 92 6.45 -1.95 15.84
CA ALA A 92 6.35 -3.32 16.31
C ALA A 92 4.94 -3.92 16.09
N ASN A 93 3.89 -3.12 16.25
CA ASN A 93 2.53 -3.54 15.96
C ASN A 93 2.32 -3.78 14.46
N VAL A 94 2.83 -2.89 13.61
CA VAL A 94 2.81 -3.10 12.16
C VAL A 94 3.59 -4.37 11.78
N GLU A 95 4.75 -4.59 12.38
CA GLU A 95 5.53 -5.81 12.16
C GLU A 95 4.76 -7.08 12.53
N LYS A 96 4.10 -7.10 13.71
CA LYS A 96 3.25 -8.23 14.13
C LYS A 96 2.14 -8.51 13.11
N PHE A 97 1.45 -7.47 12.65
CA PHE A 97 0.37 -7.60 11.67
C PHE A 97 0.87 -8.17 10.34
N LEU A 98 1.94 -7.63 9.80
CA LEU A 98 2.53 -8.13 8.56
C LEU A 98 3.13 -9.53 8.75
N ALA A 99 3.71 -9.82 9.93
CA ALA A 99 4.28 -11.13 10.25
C ALA A 99 3.22 -12.22 10.38
N LYS A 100 2.02 -11.92 10.82
CA LYS A 100 0.90 -12.87 10.91
C LYS A 100 0.26 -13.13 9.55
N ALA A 101 0.32 -12.21 8.61
CA ALA A 101 -0.27 -12.34 7.27
C ALA A 101 0.29 -13.58 6.54
N ASN A 102 -0.56 -14.28 5.79
CA ASN A 102 -0.15 -15.39 4.94
C ASN A 102 0.76 -14.92 3.81
N THR A 103 0.44 -13.76 3.26
CA THR A 103 1.18 -13.15 2.15
C THR A 103 1.18 -11.64 2.29
N VAL A 104 2.31 -11.01 2.01
CA VAL A 104 2.43 -9.56 1.92
C VAL A 104 2.88 -9.18 0.52
N PHE A 105 2.10 -8.33 -0.13
CA PHE A 105 2.40 -7.79 -1.45
C PHE A 105 2.92 -6.36 -1.33
N PHE A 106 4.00 -6.07 -2.02
CA PHE A 106 4.63 -4.75 -2.09
C PHE A 106 4.54 -4.19 -3.51
N MET A 107 4.45 -2.87 -3.64
CA MET A 107 4.30 -2.18 -4.92
C MET A 107 5.60 -2.14 -5.73
N SER A 108 6.76 -2.30 -5.09
CA SER A 108 8.07 -2.31 -5.76
C SER A 108 9.07 -3.17 -4.99
N GLN A 109 10.14 -3.57 -5.69
CA GLN A 109 11.26 -4.29 -5.07
C GLN A 109 11.93 -3.43 -3.99
N LYS A 110 12.15 -2.14 -4.26
CA LYS A 110 12.73 -1.21 -3.27
C LYS A 110 11.90 -1.15 -1.99
N GLN A 111 10.57 -1.10 -2.11
CA GLN A 111 9.67 -1.09 -0.95
C GLN A 111 9.79 -2.40 -0.15
N LEU A 112 9.78 -3.55 -0.83
CA LEU A 112 9.97 -4.86 -0.20
C LEU A 112 11.30 -4.93 0.56
N ASP A 113 12.40 -4.55 -0.09
CA ASP A 113 13.74 -4.61 0.50
C ASP A 113 13.85 -3.71 1.74
N LEU A 114 13.25 -2.52 1.72
CA LEU A 114 13.21 -1.62 2.87
C LEU A 114 12.37 -2.19 4.02
N HIS A 115 11.20 -2.81 3.74
CA HIS A 115 10.42 -3.46 4.80
C HIS A 115 11.20 -4.62 5.42
N VAL A 116 11.81 -5.47 4.63
CA VAL A 116 12.64 -6.60 5.14
C VAL A 116 13.84 -6.09 5.93
N LYS A 117 14.43 -4.95 5.54
CA LYS A 117 15.53 -4.33 6.28
C LYS A 117 15.08 -3.85 7.67
N HIS A 118 13.93 -3.23 7.78
CA HIS A 118 13.42 -2.64 9.03
C HIS A 118 12.64 -3.63 9.90
N LEU A 119 11.86 -4.54 9.29
CA LEU A 119 10.97 -5.49 9.96
C LEU A 119 11.54 -6.91 9.85
N LYS A 120 12.30 -7.32 10.84
CA LYS A 120 13.12 -8.54 10.80
C LYS A 120 12.32 -9.83 10.63
N SER A 121 11.09 -9.86 11.16
CA SER A 121 10.20 -11.01 11.07
C SER A 121 9.73 -11.31 9.63
N LEU A 122 9.77 -10.33 8.74
CA LEU A 122 9.40 -10.53 7.33
C LEU A 122 10.41 -11.37 6.54
N LYS A 123 11.65 -11.52 6.99
CA LYS A 123 12.70 -12.27 6.27
C LYS A 123 12.33 -13.72 5.95
N LYS A 124 11.38 -14.31 6.70
CA LYS A 124 10.93 -15.69 6.55
C LYS A 124 9.52 -15.81 5.96
N LYS A 125 8.94 -14.70 5.46
CA LYS A 125 7.56 -14.64 4.99
C LYS A 125 7.46 -14.69 3.47
N ASN A 126 6.27 -15.06 3.01
CA ASN A 126 5.88 -14.97 1.61
C ASN A 126 5.64 -13.50 1.24
N CYS A 127 6.69 -12.81 0.88
CA CYS A 127 6.69 -11.42 0.44
C CYS A 127 6.86 -11.36 -1.07
N TYR A 128 5.93 -10.70 -1.75
CA TYR A 128 5.92 -10.65 -3.20
C TYR A 128 5.83 -9.21 -3.70
N ARG A 129 6.45 -8.95 -4.85
CA ARG A 129 6.25 -7.70 -5.58
C ARG A 129 5.00 -7.85 -6.44
N LEU A 130 3.96 -7.05 -6.16
CA LEU A 130 2.73 -7.02 -6.96
C LEU A 130 2.88 -6.08 -8.15
N SER A 131 3.57 -4.92 -7.94
CA SER A 131 3.58 -3.81 -8.90
C SER A 131 2.19 -3.19 -9.10
N SER A 132 2.08 -2.21 -10.01
CA SER A 132 0.79 -1.60 -10.33
C SER A 132 0.06 -2.42 -11.38
N ALA A 133 -1.19 -2.74 -11.10
CA ALA A 133 -2.07 -3.43 -12.05
C ALA A 133 -3.20 -2.50 -12.47
N PHE A 134 -3.46 -2.46 -13.75
CA PHE A 134 -4.55 -1.70 -14.37
C PHE A 134 -5.46 -2.66 -15.12
N ASN A 135 -6.73 -2.30 -15.28
CA ASN A 135 -7.67 -3.08 -16.08
C ASN A 135 -7.51 -2.80 -17.59
N ASP A 136 -8.11 -3.64 -18.40
CA ASP A 136 -8.02 -3.55 -19.87
C ASP A 136 -8.60 -2.22 -20.38
N GLU A 137 -9.68 -1.71 -19.76
CA GLU A 137 -10.28 -0.41 -20.07
C GLU A 137 -9.28 0.76 -19.90
N PHE A 138 -8.43 0.72 -18.89
CA PHE A 138 -7.38 1.72 -18.71
C PHE A 138 -6.39 1.69 -19.86
N PHE A 139 -5.94 0.49 -20.27
CA PHE A 139 -4.99 0.36 -21.40
C PHE A 139 -5.61 0.83 -22.71
N GLU A 140 -6.86 0.48 -22.98
CA GLU A 140 -7.57 0.98 -24.16
C GLU A 140 -7.71 2.51 -24.17
N LYS A 141 -8.06 3.12 -23.03
CA LYS A 141 -8.10 4.59 -22.90
C LYS A 141 -6.74 5.22 -23.16
N VAL A 142 -5.66 4.68 -22.60
CA VAL A 142 -4.31 5.19 -22.81
C VAL A 142 -3.91 5.05 -24.28
N LYS A 143 -4.22 3.93 -24.92
CA LYS A 143 -3.96 3.71 -26.34
C LYS A 143 -4.69 4.74 -27.20
N ASN A 144 -6.00 4.91 -27.00
CA ASN A 144 -6.82 5.87 -27.73
C ASN A 144 -6.34 7.32 -27.55
N LEU A 145 -5.95 7.70 -26.32
CA LEU A 145 -5.37 9.03 -26.07
C LEU A 145 -4.03 9.21 -26.79
N ARG A 146 -3.20 8.19 -26.77
CA ARG A 146 -1.89 8.21 -27.45
C ARG A 146 -2.04 8.34 -28.98
N GLU A 147 -3.00 7.64 -29.58
CA GLU A 147 -3.30 7.74 -31.00
C GLU A 147 -3.87 9.12 -31.35
N LYS A 148 -4.84 9.60 -30.55
CA LYS A 148 -5.49 10.91 -30.76
C LYS A 148 -4.52 12.09 -30.70
N TYR A 149 -3.52 12.01 -29.84
CA TYR A 149 -2.58 13.11 -29.58
C TYR A 149 -1.16 12.82 -30.07
N SER A 150 -0.99 11.81 -30.91
CA SER A 150 0.34 11.40 -31.43
C SER A 150 1.10 12.52 -32.16
N GLU A 151 0.36 13.40 -32.84
CA GLU A 151 0.93 14.52 -33.60
C GLU A 151 0.97 15.84 -32.80
N GLN A 152 0.35 15.89 -31.62
CA GLN A 152 0.28 17.08 -30.77
C GLN A 152 1.35 17.03 -29.68
N LYS A 153 2.60 16.86 -30.06
CA LYS A 153 3.71 17.00 -29.11
C LYS A 153 3.98 18.49 -28.91
N GLU A 154 3.51 19.02 -27.82
CA GLU A 154 3.94 20.33 -27.33
C GLU A 154 5.17 20.14 -26.44
N ASP A 155 6.12 21.04 -26.56
CA ASP A 155 7.32 21.09 -25.70
C ASP A 155 6.93 21.73 -24.36
N LYS A 156 6.10 21.00 -23.58
CA LYS A 156 5.55 21.44 -22.30
C LYS A 156 5.69 20.35 -21.25
N TRP A 157 5.92 20.78 -20.03
CA TRP A 157 5.92 19.93 -18.87
C TRP A 157 4.50 19.74 -18.32
N VAL A 158 4.19 18.51 -17.92
CA VAL A 158 2.96 18.19 -17.19
C VAL A 158 3.35 17.83 -15.76
N ILE A 159 2.98 18.70 -14.83
CA ILE A 159 3.20 18.45 -13.40
C ILE A 159 1.91 17.89 -12.80
N SER A 160 2.03 16.75 -12.11
CA SER A 160 0.89 16.19 -11.35
C SER A 160 0.49 17.15 -10.23
N SER A 161 -0.73 17.64 -10.28
CA SER A 161 -1.25 18.76 -9.50
C SER A 161 -1.58 18.48 -8.03
N SER A 162 -0.93 17.53 -7.37
CA SER A 162 -1.05 17.46 -5.91
C SER A 162 -0.20 18.56 -5.30
N PRO A 163 -0.77 19.57 -4.62
CA PRO A 163 0.00 20.68 -4.03
C PRO A 163 0.88 20.23 -2.84
N SER A 164 0.98 18.94 -2.63
CA SER A 164 1.75 18.36 -1.54
C SER A 164 3.24 18.37 -1.87
N TRP A 165 4.02 19.13 -1.11
CA TRP A 165 5.49 19.13 -1.18
C TRP A 165 6.08 17.72 -0.99
N VAL A 166 5.43 16.84 -0.21
CA VAL A 166 5.81 15.42 -0.02
C VAL A 166 5.83 14.63 -1.33
N LYS A 167 5.05 15.08 -2.32
CA LYS A 167 5.01 14.50 -3.67
C LYS A 167 5.91 15.22 -4.67
N GLY A 168 6.71 16.17 -4.19
CA GLY A 168 7.68 16.89 -4.99
C GLY A 168 7.09 17.95 -5.93
N ALA A 169 5.84 18.38 -5.73
CA ALA A 169 5.20 19.37 -6.61
C ALA A 169 5.96 20.68 -6.68
N THR A 170 6.37 21.21 -5.51
CA THR A 170 7.14 22.47 -5.43
C THR A 170 8.52 22.37 -6.09
N ASP A 171 9.16 21.21 -5.96
CA ASP A 171 10.49 21.00 -6.55
C ASP A 171 10.36 20.83 -8.08
N ALA A 172 9.29 20.14 -8.54
CA ALA A 172 8.99 20.00 -9.95
C ALA A 172 8.67 21.36 -10.61
N GLU A 173 7.88 22.21 -9.92
CA GLU A 173 7.60 23.58 -10.40
C GLU A 173 8.88 24.41 -10.54
N LYS A 174 9.76 24.41 -9.54
CA LYS A 174 11.04 25.11 -9.61
C LYS A 174 11.90 24.61 -10.77
N TRP A 175 11.98 23.31 -10.92
CA TRP A 175 12.77 22.70 -12.00
C TRP A 175 12.24 23.00 -13.41
N CYS A 176 10.95 23.24 -13.57
CA CYS A 176 10.34 23.59 -14.87
C CYS A 176 10.49 25.08 -15.24
N VAL A 177 10.90 25.93 -14.31
CA VAL A 177 11.06 27.39 -14.52
C VAL A 177 12.50 27.75 -14.89
N ASP A 178 13.47 26.92 -14.52
CA ASP A 178 14.88 27.06 -14.88
C ASP A 178 15.14 26.49 -16.30
#